data_9bb78f63fa909ca6c0d145142af9b411
#
_entry.id   9bb78f63fa909ca6c0d145142af9b411
#
_cell.length_a   1.000
_cell.length_b   1.000
_cell.length_c   1.000
_cell.angle_alpha   90.00
_cell.angle_beta   90.00
_cell.angle_gamma   90.00
#
_symmetry.space_group_name_H-M   'P 1'
#
loop_
_entity.id
_entity.type
_entity.pdbx_description
1 polymer ?
#
loop_
_entity_poly.entity_id
_entity_poly.type
_entity_poly.pdbx_seq_one_letter_code
_entity_poly.pdbx_strand_id
1 'polypeptide(L)'
;YNSGKLEEFVQGNLERECMEEKCSFEEAREVFENTERTKLFWISYSDGDQCESNPCLNGGSCKDDINSYECWCPFGFEGKNCELDVTCNIKNGRCEQFCKNSADNKVVCSCTEGYRLAENQKSCEPAVPFPCGRVSVSQTSKLTRAETVFPDVDYVNSTEAETILDNITQSTQSFNDFTRVVGGEDAKPGQFPWQVVLNGKVDAFCGGSIVNEKWIVTAAHCVETGVKITVVAGEHNIEETEHTEQKRNVIRIIPHHNYNAAINKYNHDIALLELDEPLVLNSYVTPICIADKEYTNIFLKFGSGYVSGWGRVFHKGRSALVLQYLRVPLVDRATCLRSTKFTIYNNMFCAGFHEGGRDSCQGDSGGPHVTEVEGTSFLTGIISWGEECAMKGKYGIYTKVSRYVNWIKHKTKLT
;
A
#
# COMPACT_ATOMS: atom_id res chain seq x y z
N TYR A 1 -59.93 10.68 -22.01
CA TYR A 1 -61.26 11.24 -22.36
C TYR A 1 -61.45 11.17 -23.83
N ASN A 2 -62.15 10.09 -24.31
CA ASN A 2 -62.55 9.93 -25.71
C ASN A 2 -63.56 11.04 -26.06
N SER A 3 -63.20 11.92 -26.97
CA SER A 3 -64.07 13.02 -27.43
C SER A 3 -64.57 12.88 -28.85
N GLY A 4 -64.47 11.69 -29.52
CA GLY A 4 -64.83 11.48 -30.94
C GLY A 4 -65.93 10.46 -31.15
N LYS A 5 -67.07 10.87 -31.63
CA LYS A 5 -68.27 10.03 -31.99
C LYS A 5 -68.06 9.08 -33.14
N LEU A 6 -66.84 8.80 -33.65
CA LEU A 6 -66.54 7.97 -34.81
C LEU A 6 -65.48 6.91 -34.57
N GLU A 7 -65.01 6.74 -33.35
CA GLU A 7 -63.86 5.84 -32.96
C GLU A 7 -64.28 4.35 -33.00
N GLU A 8 -65.57 4.05 -32.81
CA GLU A 8 -66.11 2.67 -32.85
C GLU A 8 -66.02 1.98 -34.21
N PHE A 9 -65.66 2.70 -35.29
CA PHE A 9 -65.54 2.16 -36.63
C PHE A 9 -64.13 1.98 -37.16
N VAL A 10 -63.11 2.30 -36.37
CA VAL A 10 -61.69 2.14 -36.73
C VAL A 10 -61.10 1.03 -35.89
N GLN A 11 -60.49 0.05 -36.54
CA GLN A 11 -59.79 -1.04 -35.81
C GLN A 11 -58.81 -0.50 -34.81
N GLY A 12 -58.86 -0.97 -33.56
CA GLY A 12 -58.01 -0.52 -32.46
C GLY A 12 -56.53 -0.63 -32.81
N ASN A 13 -55.76 0.43 -32.52
CA ASN A 13 -54.32 0.49 -32.71
C ASN A 13 -53.67 0.72 -31.34
N LEU A 14 -52.78 -0.18 -30.90
CA LEU A 14 -52.14 -0.14 -29.62
C LEU A 14 -51.42 1.20 -29.33
N GLU A 15 -50.81 1.79 -30.36
CA GLU A 15 -50.09 3.06 -30.24
C GLU A 15 -51.06 4.21 -29.91
N ARG A 16 -52.18 4.29 -30.55
CA ARG A 16 -53.18 5.32 -30.28
C ARG A 16 -53.91 5.09 -28.98
N GLU A 17 -54.39 3.84 -28.72
CA GLU A 17 -55.26 3.55 -27.59
C GLU A 17 -54.51 3.48 -26.24
N CYS A 18 -53.27 2.97 -26.25
CA CYS A 18 -52.55 2.70 -24.99
C CYS A 18 -51.23 3.44 -24.82
N MET A 19 -50.60 3.98 -25.89
CA MET A 19 -49.31 4.71 -25.76
C MET A 19 -49.48 6.22 -25.83
N GLU A 20 -50.41 6.72 -26.66
CA GLU A 20 -50.74 8.15 -26.74
C GLU A 20 -51.71 8.59 -25.65
N GLU A 21 -52.63 7.69 -25.22
CA GLU A 21 -53.60 7.91 -24.14
C GLU A 21 -53.52 6.76 -23.10
N LYS A 22 -54.07 6.97 -21.89
CA LYS A 22 -54.20 5.91 -20.88
C LYS A 22 -55.35 4.97 -21.26
N CYS A 23 -55.04 3.74 -21.62
CA CYS A 23 -56.06 2.76 -21.98
C CYS A 23 -56.60 1.94 -20.79
N SER A 24 -57.76 1.37 -20.98
CA SER A 24 -58.37 0.38 -20.12
C SER A 24 -57.99 -1.04 -20.54
N PHE A 25 -58.21 -2.04 -19.65
CA PHE A 25 -57.97 -3.45 -19.99
C PHE A 25 -58.82 -3.93 -21.16
N GLU A 26 -60.03 -3.40 -21.31
CA GLU A 26 -60.96 -3.76 -22.40
C GLU A 26 -60.47 -3.19 -23.73
N GLU A 27 -60.00 -1.96 -23.81
CA GLU A 27 -59.43 -1.36 -25.01
C GLU A 27 -58.18 -2.15 -25.46
N ALA A 28 -57.29 -2.52 -24.51
CA ALA A 28 -56.16 -3.40 -24.85
C ALA A 28 -56.62 -4.77 -25.33
N ARG A 29 -57.74 -5.32 -24.81
CA ARG A 29 -58.29 -6.59 -25.25
C ARG A 29 -58.82 -6.53 -26.66
N GLU A 30 -59.45 -5.44 -27.04
CA GLU A 30 -59.94 -5.22 -28.40
C GLU A 30 -58.78 -5.16 -29.40
N VAL A 31 -57.66 -4.55 -29.06
CA VAL A 31 -56.49 -4.49 -29.94
C VAL A 31 -55.83 -5.87 -30.11
N PHE A 32 -55.66 -6.64 -29.02
CA PHE A 32 -54.97 -7.93 -29.07
C PHE A 32 -55.88 -9.09 -29.56
N GLU A 33 -57.20 -8.94 -29.44
CA GLU A 33 -58.18 -10.02 -29.72
C GLU A 33 -57.83 -11.37 -29.07
N ASN A 34 -56.99 -11.37 -28.09
CA ASN A 34 -56.45 -12.56 -27.39
C ASN A 34 -56.23 -12.26 -25.91
N THR A 35 -56.99 -12.92 -25.04
CA THR A 35 -57.01 -12.68 -23.59
C THR A 35 -55.62 -12.91 -22.94
N GLU A 36 -54.85 -13.91 -23.40
CA GLU A 36 -53.51 -14.18 -22.82
C GLU A 36 -52.50 -13.09 -23.21
N ARG A 37 -52.51 -12.65 -24.45
CA ARG A 37 -51.68 -11.53 -24.91
C ARG A 37 -52.07 -10.21 -24.24
N THR A 38 -53.34 -9.95 -24.07
CA THR A 38 -53.85 -8.79 -23.33
C THR A 38 -53.36 -8.79 -21.89
N LYS A 39 -53.43 -9.92 -21.18
CA LYS A 39 -52.94 -10.04 -19.80
C LYS A 39 -51.43 -9.77 -19.69
N LEU A 40 -50.63 -10.34 -20.60
CA LEU A 40 -49.18 -10.10 -20.64
C LEU A 40 -48.84 -8.63 -20.85
N PHE A 41 -49.51 -7.99 -21.82
CA PHE A 41 -49.37 -6.56 -22.06
C PHE A 41 -49.85 -5.75 -20.85
N TRP A 42 -51.02 -6.08 -20.29
CA TRP A 42 -51.60 -5.33 -19.18
C TRP A 42 -50.77 -5.38 -17.92
N ILE A 43 -50.10 -6.47 -17.62
CA ILE A 43 -49.19 -6.58 -16.49
C ILE A 43 -48.05 -5.57 -16.64
N SER A 44 -47.41 -5.51 -17.80
CA SER A 44 -46.34 -4.56 -18.10
C SER A 44 -46.82 -3.10 -18.18
N TYR A 45 -48.03 -2.87 -18.73
CA TYR A 45 -48.59 -1.54 -18.89
C TYR A 45 -49.08 -0.93 -17.54
N SER A 46 -49.58 -1.77 -16.64
CA SER A 46 -50.17 -1.31 -15.38
C SER A 46 -49.18 -1.16 -14.22
N ASP A 47 -47.98 -1.73 -14.33
CA ASP A 47 -46.97 -1.63 -13.25
C ASP A 47 -46.20 -0.29 -13.24
N GLY A 48 -46.28 0.48 -14.33
CA GLY A 48 -45.62 1.77 -14.50
C GLY A 48 -44.13 1.65 -14.86
N ASP A 49 -43.50 2.77 -15.15
CA ASP A 49 -42.07 2.84 -15.45
C ASP A 49 -41.24 2.82 -14.15
N GLN A 50 -40.59 1.71 -13.87
CA GLN A 50 -39.73 1.54 -12.71
C GLN A 50 -38.45 2.37 -12.83
N CYS A 51 -38.11 2.87 -14.01
CA CYS A 51 -36.96 3.75 -14.26
C CYS A 51 -37.27 5.23 -14.00
N GLU A 52 -38.53 5.65 -13.79
CA GLU A 52 -38.92 7.05 -13.55
C GLU A 52 -38.19 7.66 -12.35
N SER A 53 -37.92 6.86 -11.31
CA SER A 53 -37.19 7.29 -10.13
C SER A 53 -35.68 7.48 -10.35
N ASN A 54 -35.15 7.19 -11.55
CA ASN A 54 -33.74 7.19 -11.89
C ASN A 54 -32.87 6.35 -10.91
N PRO A 55 -33.16 5.06 -10.74
CA PRO A 55 -32.51 4.23 -9.73
C PRO A 55 -31.05 3.91 -10.03
N CYS A 56 -30.61 4.04 -11.29
CA CYS A 56 -29.26 3.71 -11.72
C CYS A 56 -28.31 4.89 -11.46
N LEU A 57 -27.30 4.65 -10.61
CA LEU A 57 -26.30 5.64 -10.22
C LEU A 57 -25.11 5.66 -11.18
N ASN A 58 -24.20 6.62 -10.99
CA ASN A 58 -22.92 6.72 -11.68
C ASN A 58 -22.99 6.65 -13.22
N GLY A 59 -24.09 7.10 -13.81
CA GLY A 59 -24.28 7.11 -15.26
C GLY A 59 -24.72 5.78 -15.84
N GLY A 60 -25.22 4.87 -15.01
CA GLY A 60 -25.86 3.63 -15.47
C GLY A 60 -27.14 3.89 -16.26
N SER A 61 -27.38 3.06 -17.26
CA SER A 61 -28.64 3.09 -18.05
C SER A 61 -29.67 2.19 -17.39
N CYS A 62 -30.88 2.69 -17.22
CA CYS A 62 -31.98 1.93 -16.67
C CYS A 62 -32.78 1.29 -17.78
N LYS A 63 -33.15 0.02 -17.63
CA LYS A 63 -34.08 -0.72 -18.44
C LYS A 63 -35.24 -1.15 -17.57
N ASP A 64 -36.45 -0.73 -17.99
CA ASP A 64 -37.67 -1.11 -17.31
C ASP A 64 -38.02 -2.59 -17.55
N ASP A 65 -38.55 -3.24 -16.50
CA ASP A 65 -39.04 -4.61 -16.55
C ASP A 65 -40.24 -4.76 -15.58
N ILE A 66 -41.06 -5.80 -15.75
CA ILE A 66 -42.30 -6.04 -14.97
C ILE A 66 -42.01 -6.07 -13.48
N ASN A 67 -42.55 -5.09 -12.72
CA ASN A 67 -42.37 -4.85 -11.29
C ASN A 67 -40.88 -4.78 -10.88
N SER A 68 -39.96 -4.44 -11.77
CA SER A 68 -38.53 -4.37 -11.54
C SER A 68 -37.82 -3.51 -12.59
N TYR A 69 -36.53 -3.30 -12.38
CA TYR A 69 -35.68 -2.65 -13.38
C TYR A 69 -34.31 -3.35 -13.39
N GLU A 70 -33.60 -3.17 -14.48
CA GLU A 70 -32.21 -3.58 -14.63
C GLU A 70 -31.33 -2.38 -14.94
N CYS A 71 -30.26 -2.19 -14.15
CA CYS A 71 -29.25 -1.17 -14.41
C CYS A 71 -28.09 -1.74 -15.22
N TRP A 72 -27.80 -1.13 -16.34
CA TRP A 72 -26.59 -1.41 -17.11
C TRP A 72 -25.49 -0.44 -16.68
N CYS A 73 -24.56 -0.96 -15.90
CA CYS A 73 -23.51 -0.15 -15.30
C CYS A 73 -22.40 0.14 -16.30
N PRO A 74 -21.86 1.37 -16.33
CA PRO A 74 -20.64 1.66 -17.06
C PRO A 74 -19.46 0.94 -16.43
N PHE A 75 -18.37 0.77 -17.18
CA PHE A 75 -17.14 0.16 -16.66
C PHE A 75 -16.66 0.87 -15.40
N GLY A 76 -16.28 0.08 -14.41
CA GLY A 76 -15.80 0.59 -13.12
C GLY A 76 -16.90 0.70 -12.06
N PHE A 77 -18.15 0.35 -12.40
CA PHE A 77 -19.26 0.32 -11.45
C PHE A 77 -19.98 -1.02 -11.47
N GLU A 78 -20.43 -1.48 -10.31
CA GLU A 78 -21.18 -2.72 -10.10
C GLU A 78 -22.32 -2.47 -9.11
N GLY A 79 -23.11 -3.50 -8.85
CA GLY A 79 -24.28 -3.46 -7.96
C GLY A 79 -25.59 -3.34 -8.71
N LYS A 80 -26.71 -3.53 -7.98
CA LYS A 80 -28.06 -3.48 -8.58
C LYS A 80 -28.36 -2.13 -9.20
N ASN A 81 -27.86 -1.07 -8.59
CA ASN A 81 -28.06 0.34 -8.97
C ASN A 81 -26.75 1.00 -9.44
N CYS A 82 -25.71 0.24 -9.79
CA CYS A 82 -24.37 0.75 -10.14
C CYS A 82 -23.73 1.58 -9.02
N GLU A 83 -24.07 1.30 -7.77
CA GLU A 83 -23.63 2.04 -6.58
C GLU A 83 -22.21 1.72 -6.13
N LEU A 84 -21.65 0.59 -6.54
CA LEU A 84 -20.34 0.12 -6.13
C LEU A 84 -19.25 0.56 -7.12
N ASP A 85 -18.38 1.47 -6.68
CA ASP A 85 -17.16 1.80 -7.43
C ASP A 85 -16.14 0.65 -7.29
N VAL A 86 -15.79 0.03 -8.40
CA VAL A 86 -14.78 -1.05 -8.50
C VAL A 86 -13.54 -0.60 -9.27
N THR A 87 -13.36 0.70 -9.47
CA THR A 87 -12.15 1.27 -10.08
C THR A 87 -10.96 1.16 -9.15
N CYS A 88 -9.77 1.53 -9.63
CA CYS A 88 -8.55 1.56 -8.82
C CYS A 88 -8.65 2.49 -7.59
N ASN A 89 -9.60 3.41 -7.56
CA ASN A 89 -9.79 4.35 -6.44
C ASN A 89 -10.27 3.65 -5.17
N ILE A 90 -11.04 2.57 -5.31
CA ILE A 90 -11.59 1.81 -4.19
C ILE A 90 -10.89 0.45 -4.08
N LYS A 91 -10.29 0.17 -2.92
CA LYS A 91 -9.58 -1.08 -2.62
C LYS A 91 -8.62 -1.53 -3.73
N ASN A 92 -7.92 -0.55 -4.36
CA ASN A 92 -7.00 -0.80 -5.46
C ASN A 92 -7.61 -1.60 -6.62
N GLY A 93 -8.92 -1.45 -6.91
CA GLY A 93 -9.64 -2.25 -7.91
C GLY A 93 -9.60 -3.76 -7.65
N ARG A 94 -9.30 -4.19 -6.43
CA ARG A 94 -9.02 -5.56 -5.99
C ARG A 94 -7.76 -6.17 -6.66
N CYS A 95 -6.86 -5.33 -7.19
CA CYS A 95 -5.54 -5.76 -7.64
C CYS A 95 -4.61 -5.97 -6.43
N GLU A 96 -3.82 -7.04 -6.46
CA GLU A 96 -2.87 -7.34 -5.38
C GLU A 96 -1.74 -6.32 -5.29
N GLN A 97 -1.19 -5.86 -6.43
CA GLN A 97 -0.10 -4.88 -6.44
C GLN A 97 -0.49 -3.58 -7.14
N PHE A 98 -0.44 -3.53 -8.46
CA PHE A 98 -0.67 -2.30 -9.22
C PHE A 98 -2.01 -2.32 -9.94
N CYS A 99 -2.70 -1.19 -9.92
CA CYS A 99 -4.00 -1.01 -10.54
C CYS A 99 -4.01 0.25 -11.39
N LYS A 100 -4.39 0.14 -12.65
CA LYS A 100 -4.55 1.25 -13.57
C LYS A 100 -5.95 1.20 -14.20
N ASN A 101 -6.65 2.32 -14.19
CA ASN A 101 -7.86 2.46 -14.98
C ASN A 101 -7.49 2.67 -16.45
N SER A 102 -8.06 1.88 -17.36
CA SER A 102 -7.98 2.12 -18.81
C SER A 102 -8.77 3.37 -19.20
N ALA A 103 -8.68 3.78 -20.47
CA ALA A 103 -9.47 4.89 -21.00
C ALA A 103 -10.99 4.70 -20.81
N ASP A 104 -11.44 3.44 -20.79
CA ASP A 104 -12.85 3.06 -20.60
C ASP A 104 -13.18 2.79 -19.11
N ASN A 105 -12.35 3.25 -18.16
CA ASN A 105 -12.47 2.99 -16.72
C ASN A 105 -12.43 1.50 -16.32
N LYS A 106 -12.00 0.62 -17.23
CA LYS A 106 -11.77 -0.80 -16.90
C LYS A 106 -10.52 -0.95 -16.05
N VAL A 107 -10.63 -1.69 -14.95
CA VAL A 107 -9.49 -2.03 -14.09
C VAL A 107 -8.52 -2.94 -14.82
N VAL A 108 -7.25 -2.57 -14.82
CA VAL A 108 -6.13 -3.36 -15.33
C VAL A 108 -5.11 -3.52 -14.22
N CYS A 109 -4.97 -4.76 -13.73
CA CYS A 109 -3.95 -5.09 -12.74
C CYS A 109 -2.61 -5.40 -13.40
N SER A 110 -1.53 -5.10 -12.71
CA SER A 110 -0.17 -5.48 -13.10
C SER A 110 0.70 -5.76 -11.88
N CYS A 111 1.82 -6.42 -12.10
CA CYS A 111 2.73 -6.87 -11.05
C CYS A 111 4.10 -6.19 -11.21
N THR A 112 4.84 -6.11 -10.09
CA THR A 112 6.24 -5.67 -10.10
C THR A 112 7.16 -6.71 -10.76
N GLU A 113 8.38 -6.30 -11.07
CA GLU A 113 9.40 -7.18 -11.65
C GLU A 113 9.65 -8.42 -10.78
N GLY A 114 9.81 -9.58 -11.41
CA GLY A 114 9.92 -10.88 -10.72
C GLY A 114 8.58 -11.55 -10.38
N TYR A 115 7.46 -10.92 -10.74
CA TYR A 115 6.10 -11.47 -10.61
C TYR A 115 5.38 -11.50 -11.95
N ARG A 116 4.40 -12.37 -12.08
CA ARG A 116 3.48 -12.45 -13.21
C ARG A 116 2.04 -12.34 -12.72
N LEU A 117 1.18 -11.79 -13.56
CA LEU A 117 -0.25 -11.74 -13.27
C LEU A 117 -0.83 -13.16 -13.37
N ALA A 118 -1.59 -13.57 -12.34
CA ALA A 118 -2.25 -14.85 -12.27
C ALA A 118 -3.45 -14.93 -13.25
N GLU A 119 -4.02 -16.12 -13.42
CA GLU A 119 -5.17 -16.36 -14.33
C GLU A 119 -6.40 -15.52 -13.93
N ASN A 120 -6.58 -15.22 -12.64
CA ASN A 120 -7.68 -14.38 -12.15
C ASN A 120 -7.52 -12.89 -12.54
N GLN A 121 -6.44 -12.51 -13.23
CA GLN A 121 -6.12 -11.15 -13.66
C GLN A 121 -6.04 -10.12 -12.52
N LYS A 122 -5.82 -10.55 -11.29
CA LYS A 122 -5.79 -9.69 -10.06
C LYS A 122 -4.61 -9.98 -9.15
N SER A 123 -4.27 -11.25 -8.95
CA SER A 123 -3.17 -11.68 -8.09
C SER A 123 -1.84 -11.73 -8.82
N CYS A 124 -0.74 -11.59 -8.06
CA CYS A 124 0.63 -11.60 -8.56
C CYS A 124 1.38 -12.82 -8.04
N GLU A 125 1.76 -13.72 -8.94
CA GLU A 125 2.51 -14.92 -8.60
C GLU A 125 4.01 -14.73 -8.86
N PRO A 126 4.90 -15.29 -8.02
CA PRO A 126 6.33 -15.30 -8.30
C PRO A 126 6.66 -15.90 -9.67
N ALA A 127 7.44 -15.19 -10.47
CA ALA A 127 7.97 -15.67 -11.75
C ALA A 127 9.42 -16.16 -11.62
N VAL A 128 10.07 -15.87 -10.49
CA VAL A 128 11.45 -16.26 -10.17
C VAL A 128 11.53 -16.87 -8.76
N PRO A 129 12.56 -17.63 -8.41
CA PRO A 129 12.68 -18.29 -7.10
C PRO A 129 12.70 -17.30 -5.92
N PHE A 130 13.38 -16.17 -6.08
CA PHE A 130 13.51 -15.12 -5.06
C PHE A 130 13.07 -13.78 -5.64
N PRO A 131 11.75 -13.53 -5.77
CA PRO A 131 11.23 -12.27 -6.26
C PRO A 131 11.45 -11.18 -5.20
N CYS A 132 11.52 -9.93 -5.66
CA CYS A 132 11.71 -8.81 -4.73
C CYS A 132 10.60 -8.73 -3.67
N GLY A 133 10.94 -8.19 -2.49
CA GLY A 133 10.00 -7.84 -1.44
C GLY A 133 9.27 -9.01 -0.77
N ARG A 134 9.67 -10.25 -1.03
CA ARG A 134 9.03 -11.44 -0.46
C ARG A 134 9.91 -12.10 0.60
N VAL A 135 9.31 -12.41 1.74
CA VAL A 135 9.93 -13.23 2.77
C VAL A 135 9.58 -14.70 2.51
N SER A 136 10.60 -15.57 2.42
CA SER A 136 10.39 -17.00 2.18
C SER A 136 9.74 -17.69 3.37
N VAL A 137 8.61 -18.36 3.17
CA VAL A 137 7.69 -18.89 4.18
C VAL A 137 8.23 -20.08 4.99
N SER A 138 9.48 -20.50 4.83
CA SER A 138 9.99 -21.69 5.56
C SER A 138 10.09 -21.53 7.08
N GLN A 139 9.74 -20.36 7.64
CA GLN A 139 9.77 -20.09 9.08
C GLN A 139 8.49 -19.49 9.68
N THR A 140 7.41 -19.38 8.93
CA THR A 140 6.13 -18.97 9.51
C THR A 140 5.40 -20.17 10.08
N SER A 141 5.66 -20.49 11.35
CA SER A 141 4.64 -21.12 12.20
C SER A 141 3.40 -20.19 12.15
N LYS A 142 2.34 -20.65 11.48
CA LYS A 142 0.95 -20.17 11.52
C LYS A 142 0.75 -18.85 12.30
N LEU A 143 0.99 -17.72 11.65
CA LEU A 143 0.28 -16.51 12.00
C LEU A 143 -1.12 -16.69 11.40
N THR A 144 -2.07 -17.03 12.26
CA THR A 144 -3.49 -17.01 11.96
C THR A 144 -3.82 -15.64 11.38
N ARG A 145 -4.33 -15.68 10.16
CA ARG A 145 -4.96 -14.56 9.46
C ARG A 145 -5.96 -13.89 10.42
N ALA A 146 -5.57 -12.80 11.04
CA ALA A 146 -6.52 -11.94 11.71
C ALA A 146 -7.28 -11.23 10.60
N GLU A 147 -8.47 -11.70 10.32
CA GLU A 147 -9.44 -10.97 9.52
C GLU A 147 -9.65 -9.62 10.21
N THR A 148 -9.19 -8.55 9.56
CA THR A 148 -9.60 -7.19 9.93
C THR A 148 -11.05 -7.02 9.50
N VAL A 149 -11.95 -7.50 10.37
CA VAL A 149 -13.35 -7.10 10.33
C VAL A 149 -13.36 -5.64 10.78
N PHE A 150 -13.68 -4.73 9.85
CA PHE A 150 -14.08 -3.38 10.21
C PHE A 150 -15.44 -3.50 10.92
N PRO A 151 -15.59 -3.11 12.18
CA PRO A 151 -16.90 -3.05 12.78
C PRO A 151 -17.65 -1.86 12.16
N ASP A 152 -18.82 -2.14 11.62
CA ASP A 152 -19.84 -1.12 11.36
C ASP A 152 -20.11 -0.38 12.68
N VAL A 153 -20.01 0.95 12.63
CA VAL A 153 -20.25 1.81 13.78
C VAL A 153 -21.74 1.95 13.95
N ASP A 154 -22.36 1.00 14.65
CA ASP A 154 -23.66 1.22 15.24
C ASP A 154 -23.50 1.80 16.64
N TYR A 155 -24.21 2.88 16.86
CA TYR A 155 -24.30 3.73 18.03
C TYR A 155 -24.73 2.90 19.26
N VAL A 156 -23.84 2.63 20.21
CA VAL A 156 -24.18 2.03 21.49
C VAL A 156 -23.89 2.99 22.64
N ASN A 157 -24.93 3.20 23.44
CA ASN A 157 -25.00 4.08 24.59
C ASN A 157 -23.90 3.80 25.63
N SER A 158 -23.36 4.89 26.14
CA SER A 158 -22.39 5.00 27.23
C SER A 158 -22.97 4.60 28.59
N THR A 159 -22.84 3.36 29.04
CA THR A 159 -22.96 3.01 30.49
C THR A 159 -22.33 1.67 30.91
N GLU A 160 -21.65 0.93 30.04
CA GLU A 160 -21.06 -0.37 30.44
C GLU A 160 -19.52 -0.48 30.28
N ALA A 161 -18.83 0.65 30.07
CA ALA A 161 -17.37 0.67 29.82
C ALA A 161 -16.52 0.70 31.10
N GLU A 162 -17.08 0.85 32.29
CA GLU A 162 -16.29 1.01 33.54
C GLU A 162 -15.98 -0.31 34.27
N THR A 163 -16.62 -1.43 33.95
CA THR A 163 -16.42 -2.71 34.67
C THR A 163 -15.41 -3.67 34.04
N ILE A 164 -14.84 -3.34 32.89
CA ILE A 164 -13.84 -4.21 32.21
C ILE A 164 -12.40 -3.77 32.51
N LEU A 165 -12.18 -2.54 32.99
CA LEU A 165 -10.84 -1.99 33.22
C LEU A 165 -10.18 -2.48 34.52
N ASP A 166 -10.94 -2.99 35.51
CA ASP A 166 -10.39 -3.37 36.82
C ASP A 166 -9.83 -4.82 36.92
N ASN A 167 -10.01 -5.64 35.87
CA ASN A 167 -9.53 -7.01 35.88
C ASN A 167 -8.23 -7.27 35.09
N ILE A 168 -7.59 -6.22 34.54
CA ILE A 168 -6.31 -6.36 33.78
C ILE A 168 -5.10 -5.94 34.63
N THR A 169 -5.29 -5.45 35.85
CA THR A 169 -4.19 -4.86 36.67
C THR A 169 -3.52 -5.82 37.66
N GLN A 170 -3.70 -7.14 37.57
CA GLN A 170 -2.98 -8.07 38.43
C GLN A 170 -2.34 -9.24 37.65
N SER A 171 -1.28 -8.94 36.91
CA SER A 171 -0.14 -9.86 36.69
C SER A 171 1.09 -9.08 36.18
N THR A 172 1.60 -8.18 36.99
CA THR A 172 2.94 -7.62 36.79
C THR A 172 3.95 -8.60 37.40
N GLN A 173 4.43 -9.54 36.61
CA GLN A 173 5.75 -10.12 36.85
C GLN A 173 6.77 -9.31 36.06
N SER A 174 7.67 -8.72 36.81
CA SER A 174 8.88 -8.02 36.39
C SER A 174 9.67 -8.85 35.37
N PHE A 175 9.70 -8.38 34.13
CA PHE A 175 10.75 -8.71 33.19
C PHE A 175 11.49 -7.42 32.84
N ASN A 176 12.74 -7.33 33.25
CA ASN A 176 13.73 -6.38 32.75
C ASN A 176 14.01 -6.74 31.28
N ASP A 177 13.18 -6.26 30.36
CA ASP A 177 13.43 -6.36 28.93
C ASP A 177 13.99 -5.04 28.43
N PHE A 178 15.30 -5.02 28.21
CA PHE A 178 16.02 -3.94 27.56
C PHE A 178 15.76 -4.02 26.05
N THR A 179 14.72 -3.35 25.57
CA THR A 179 14.30 -3.34 24.17
C THR A 179 15.11 -2.34 23.32
N ARG A 180 15.38 -2.67 22.10
CA ARG A 180 16.45 -2.30 21.18
C ARG A 180 15.89 -1.84 19.83
N VAL A 181 16.41 -0.93 19.11
CA VAL A 181 15.82 0.17 18.31
C VAL A 181 14.92 0.88 19.29
N VAL A 182 15.07 2.10 19.65
CA VAL A 182 14.36 2.56 20.87
C VAL A 182 12.92 2.05 20.83
N GLY A 183 12.59 0.97 21.60
CA GLY A 183 11.29 0.30 21.56
C GLY A 183 10.97 -0.61 20.37
N GLY A 184 11.98 -1.07 19.61
CA GLY A 184 11.82 -2.07 18.53
C GLY A 184 11.83 -3.52 19.00
N GLU A 185 11.63 -4.45 18.08
CA GLU A 185 11.61 -5.89 18.29
C GLU A 185 12.81 -6.54 17.57
N ASP A 186 13.31 -7.66 18.13
CA ASP A 186 14.33 -8.48 17.46
C ASP A 186 13.73 -9.10 16.19
N ALA A 187 14.36 -8.86 15.04
CA ALA A 187 13.98 -9.52 13.81
C ALA A 187 14.36 -11.01 13.85
N LYS A 188 13.58 -11.84 13.16
CA LYS A 188 13.97 -13.24 12.94
C LYS A 188 14.96 -13.32 11.76
N PRO A 189 15.88 -14.31 11.73
CA PRO A 189 16.74 -14.54 10.57
C PRO A 189 15.92 -14.62 9.27
N GLY A 190 16.29 -13.83 8.25
CA GLY A 190 15.59 -13.78 6.98
C GLY A 190 14.25 -13.01 6.97
N GLN A 191 13.89 -12.32 8.04
CA GLN A 191 12.64 -11.51 8.09
C GLN A 191 12.74 -10.23 7.25
N PHE A 192 13.91 -9.64 7.14
CA PHE A 192 14.19 -8.48 6.30
C PHE A 192 15.36 -8.78 5.36
N PRO A 193 15.19 -9.69 4.37
CA PRO A 193 16.29 -10.24 3.58
C PRO A 193 16.92 -9.24 2.60
N TRP A 194 16.33 -8.05 2.46
CA TRP A 194 16.87 -6.92 1.70
C TRP A 194 17.81 -6.01 2.52
N GLN A 195 17.85 -6.18 3.85
CA GLN A 195 18.68 -5.38 4.73
C GLN A 195 20.16 -5.73 4.55
N VAL A 196 21.03 -4.69 4.49
CA VAL A 196 22.47 -4.87 4.50
C VAL A 196 23.13 -3.97 5.55
N VAL A 197 24.32 -4.39 6.01
CA VAL A 197 25.25 -3.57 6.82
C VAL A 197 26.31 -2.98 5.91
N LEU A 198 26.60 -1.70 6.09
CA LEU A 198 27.70 -0.99 5.43
C LEU A 198 28.84 -0.77 6.43
N ASN A 199 29.95 -1.44 6.20
CA ASN A 199 31.16 -1.30 6.98
C ASN A 199 32.15 -0.39 6.23
N GLY A 200 32.50 0.78 6.80
CA GLY A 200 33.39 1.72 6.11
C GLY A 200 34.37 2.45 7.02
N LYS A 201 33.92 2.94 8.16
CA LYS A 201 34.77 3.58 9.19
C LYS A 201 34.76 2.74 10.45
N VAL A 202 35.86 2.77 11.20
CA VAL A 202 35.91 2.21 12.54
C VAL A 202 34.84 2.91 13.37
N ASP A 203 33.93 2.16 13.98
CA ASP A 203 32.87 2.60 14.88
C ASP A 203 31.60 3.29 14.26
N ALA A 204 31.40 3.26 12.94
CA ALA A 204 30.19 3.78 12.34
C ALA A 204 29.59 2.80 11.33
N PHE A 205 28.46 2.21 11.69
CA PHE A 205 27.66 1.40 10.78
C PHE A 205 26.61 2.29 10.10
N CYS A 206 26.32 1.97 8.85
CA CYS A 206 25.10 2.40 8.17
C CYS A 206 24.37 1.17 7.65
N GLY A 207 23.08 1.32 7.40
CA GLY A 207 22.28 0.34 6.71
C GLY A 207 22.21 0.62 5.21
N GLY A 208 21.59 -0.31 4.50
CA GLY A 208 21.24 -0.17 3.10
C GLY A 208 20.20 -1.19 2.70
N SER A 209 19.74 -1.11 1.46
CA SER A 209 18.77 -2.06 0.92
C SER A 209 19.24 -2.64 -0.40
N ILE A 210 19.09 -3.94 -0.59
CA ILE A 210 19.40 -4.63 -1.83
C ILE A 210 18.34 -4.22 -2.87
N VAL A 211 18.79 -3.61 -3.98
CA VAL A 211 17.93 -3.22 -5.10
C VAL A 211 17.87 -4.35 -6.14
N ASN A 212 19.01 -4.94 -6.44
CA ASN A 212 19.18 -6.16 -7.21
C ASN A 212 20.52 -6.84 -6.82
N GLU A 213 20.92 -7.88 -7.51
CA GLU A 213 22.13 -8.66 -7.19
C GLU A 213 23.41 -7.82 -7.13
N LYS A 214 23.48 -6.70 -7.84
CA LYS A 214 24.68 -5.84 -7.93
C LYS A 214 24.54 -4.47 -7.31
N TRP A 215 23.36 -4.06 -6.90
CA TRP A 215 23.13 -2.69 -6.48
C TRP A 215 22.48 -2.59 -5.10
N ILE A 216 23.07 -1.74 -4.27
CA ILE A 216 22.54 -1.35 -2.96
C ILE A 216 22.14 0.11 -3.00
N VAL A 217 21.02 0.46 -2.39
CA VAL A 217 20.61 1.83 -2.12
C VAL A 217 20.79 2.15 -0.64
N THR A 218 21.32 3.34 -0.34
CA THR A 218 21.60 3.83 1.01
C THR A 218 21.50 5.36 1.08
N ALA A 219 21.75 5.97 2.23
CA ALA A 219 21.88 7.41 2.38
C ALA A 219 23.24 7.92 1.85
N ALA A 220 23.25 9.07 1.18
CA ALA A 220 24.49 9.62 0.63
C ALA A 220 25.50 10.04 1.72
N HIS A 221 25.01 10.49 2.87
CA HIS A 221 25.89 10.86 4.00
C HIS A 221 26.65 9.67 4.60
N CYS A 222 26.22 8.44 4.35
CA CYS A 222 26.88 7.22 4.77
C CYS A 222 28.14 6.89 3.96
N VAL A 223 28.26 7.43 2.75
CA VAL A 223 29.22 6.99 1.74
C VAL A 223 30.13 8.14 1.28
N GLU A 224 30.60 8.94 2.22
CA GLU A 224 31.57 10.01 1.93
C GLU A 224 32.81 9.49 1.23
N THR A 225 33.32 10.26 0.28
CA THR A 225 34.43 9.88 -0.62
C THR A 225 35.70 9.55 0.12
N GLY A 226 36.42 8.52 -0.37
CA GLY A 226 37.76 8.14 0.09
C GLY A 226 37.79 7.01 1.14
N VAL A 227 36.65 6.45 1.55
CA VAL A 227 36.59 5.29 2.45
C VAL A 227 36.24 4.02 1.65
N LYS A 228 37.00 2.95 1.87
CA LYS A 228 36.65 1.64 1.33
C LYS A 228 35.44 1.09 2.07
N ILE A 229 34.33 0.89 1.35
CA ILE A 229 33.09 0.38 1.93
C ILE A 229 32.94 -1.11 1.56
N THR A 230 32.54 -1.89 2.55
CA THR A 230 32.16 -3.30 2.37
C THR A 230 30.69 -3.45 2.75
N VAL A 231 29.95 -4.18 1.94
CA VAL A 231 28.53 -4.55 2.16
C VAL A 231 28.49 -5.96 2.72
N VAL A 232 27.69 -6.16 3.78
CA VAL A 232 27.35 -7.49 4.28
C VAL A 232 25.84 -7.69 4.12
N ALA A 233 25.44 -8.64 3.28
CA ALA A 233 24.04 -9.07 3.07
C ALA A 233 23.81 -10.39 3.78
N GLY A 234 22.56 -10.66 4.20
CA GLY A 234 22.22 -11.88 4.94
C GLY A 234 22.67 -11.88 6.40
N GLU A 235 23.03 -10.71 6.93
CA GLU A 235 23.43 -10.49 8.31
C GLU A 235 22.21 -10.47 9.24
N HIS A 236 22.36 -11.06 10.41
CA HIS A 236 21.33 -11.01 11.47
C HIS A 236 21.94 -10.64 12.82
N ASN A 237 22.99 -11.35 13.28
CA ASN A 237 23.72 -11.02 14.50
C ASN A 237 25.16 -10.64 14.18
N ILE A 238 25.50 -9.35 14.27
CA ILE A 238 26.80 -8.79 13.87
C ILE A 238 28.01 -9.31 14.66
N GLU A 239 27.81 -10.01 15.77
CA GLU A 239 28.87 -10.63 16.56
C GLU A 239 29.04 -12.13 16.27
N GLU A 240 28.10 -12.77 15.59
CA GLU A 240 28.12 -14.20 15.30
C GLU A 240 28.24 -14.44 13.79
N THR A 241 28.84 -15.55 13.41
CA THR A 241 28.86 -16.01 12.01
C THR A 241 27.78 -17.07 11.83
N GLU A 242 26.69 -16.72 11.17
CA GLU A 242 25.54 -17.60 10.97
C GLU A 242 25.62 -18.38 9.65
N HIS A 243 26.65 -18.14 8.83
CA HIS A 243 26.89 -18.72 7.50
C HIS A 243 25.83 -18.35 6.44
N THR A 244 25.07 -17.30 6.70
CA THR A 244 24.10 -16.70 5.77
C THR A 244 24.64 -15.44 5.11
N GLU A 245 25.74 -14.91 5.66
CA GLU A 245 26.33 -13.63 5.30
C GLU A 245 27.08 -13.71 3.96
N GLN A 246 26.86 -12.70 3.15
CA GLN A 246 27.59 -12.49 1.90
C GLN A 246 28.29 -11.13 1.93
N LYS A 247 29.62 -11.16 1.93
CA LYS A 247 30.45 -9.96 1.96
C LYS A 247 30.88 -9.58 0.55
N ARG A 248 30.67 -8.30 0.17
CA ARG A 248 31.05 -7.72 -1.14
C ARG A 248 31.73 -6.38 -0.93
N ASN A 249 32.67 -6.06 -1.84
CA ASN A 249 33.28 -4.72 -1.84
C ASN A 249 32.49 -3.79 -2.78
N VAL A 250 32.46 -2.53 -2.44
CA VAL A 250 31.88 -1.49 -3.27
C VAL A 250 32.94 -1.01 -4.26
N ILE A 251 32.66 -1.14 -5.56
CA ILE A 251 33.56 -0.67 -6.63
C ILE A 251 33.16 0.70 -7.17
N ARG A 252 31.90 1.11 -7.00
CA ARG A 252 31.42 2.41 -7.45
C ARG A 252 30.36 2.95 -6.49
N ILE A 253 30.50 4.22 -6.16
CA ILE A 253 29.54 4.98 -5.33
C ILE A 253 28.93 6.06 -6.23
N ILE A 254 27.59 6.12 -6.29
CA ILE A 254 26.86 7.09 -7.09
C ILE A 254 25.90 7.85 -6.15
N PRO A 255 26.33 8.94 -5.50
CA PRO A 255 25.39 9.81 -4.81
C PRO A 255 24.48 10.50 -5.84
N HIS A 256 23.27 10.86 -5.42
CA HIS A 256 22.36 11.61 -6.29
C HIS A 256 23.00 12.95 -6.71
N HIS A 257 22.86 13.33 -7.99
CA HIS A 257 23.53 14.49 -8.57
C HIS A 257 23.20 15.83 -7.89
N ASN A 258 22.07 15.93 -7.19
CA ASN A 258 21.69 17.10 -6.40
C ASN A 258 22.16 17.02 -4.93
N TYR A 259 22.82 15.94 -4.52
CA TYR A 259 23.39 15.84 -3.18
C TYR A 259 24.63 16.73 -3.07
N ASN A 260 24.67 17.59 -2.05
CA ASN A 260 25.82 18.43 -1.74
C ASN A 260 25.96 18.59 -0.23
N ALA A 261 26.87 17.83 0.35
CA ALA A 261 27.11 17.81 1.80
C ALA A 261 27.58 19.16 2.36
N ALA A 262 28.28 19.97 1.56
CA ALA A 262 28.76 21.29 1.97
C ALA A 262 27.64 22.32 2.14
N ILE A 263 26.53 22.16 1.39
CA ILE A 263 25.35 23.04 1.48
C ILE A 263 24.36 22.48 2.50
N ASN A 264 23.98 21.22 2.37
CA ASN A 264 23.09 20.53 3.30
C ASN A 264 23.30 19.01 3.21
N LYS A 265 23.85 18.45 4.28
CA LYS A 265 24.20 17.02 4.39
C LYS A 265 23.03 16.07 4.19
N TYR A 266 21.79 16.51 4.38
CA TYR A 266 20.61 15.66 4.38
C TYR A 266 19.65 15.93 3.21
N ASN A 267 19.91 16.98 2.40
CA ASN A 267 19.09 17.22 1.22
C ASN A 267 19.55 16.34 0.07
N HIS A 268 18.60 15.65 -0.60
CA HIS A 268 18.86 14.61 -1.60
C HIS A 268 19.76 13.48 -1.09
N ASP A 269 19.58 13.10 0.17
CA ASP A 269 20.38 12.13 0.89
C ASP A 269 20.07 10.69 0.43
N ILE A 270 20.62 10.32 -0.72
CA ILE A 270 20.49 9.02 -1.36
C ILE A 270 21.71 8.72 -2.22
N ALA A 271 22.21 7.49 -2.17
CA ALA A 271 23.29 6.99 -2.99
C ALA A 271 23.03 5.53 -3.43
N LEU A 272 23.62 5.16 -4.56
CA LEU A 272 23.68 3.79 -5.07
C LEU A 272 25.10 3.27 -4.99
N LEU A 273 25.26 2.02 -4.56
CA LEU A 273 26.52 1.31 -4.46
C LEU A 273 26.54 0.14 -5.43
N GLU A 274 27.54 0.07 -6.29
CA GLU A 274 27.78 -1.07 -7.17
C GLU A 274 28.77 -2.03 -6.52
N LEU A 275 28.39 -3.31 -6.46
CA LEU A 275 29.19 -4.39 -5.87
C LEU A 275 30.19 -4.96 -6.89
N ASP A 276 31.36 -5.41 -6.41
CA ASP A 276 32.38 -6.09 -7.20
C ASP A 276 31.86 -7.40 -7.79
N GLU A 277 31.15 -8.21 -7.02
CA GLU A 277 30.52 -9.45 -7.43
C GLU A 277 29.03 -9.44 -7.11
N PRO A 278 28.19 -10.14 -7.92
CA PRO A 278 26.77 -10.29 -7.61
C PRO A 278 26.53 -10.99 -6.28
N LEU A 279 25.45 -10.61 -5.60
CA LEU A 279 24.89 -11.37 -4.49
C LEU A 279 24.20 -12.64 -5.03
N VAL A 280 24.30 -13.73 -4.29
CA VAL A 280 23.56 -14.96 -4.55
C VAL A 280 22.22 -14.86 -3.82
N LEU A 281 21.13 -14.75 -4.57
CA LEU A 281 19.80 -14.62 -3.99
C LEU A 281 19.36 -15.92 -3.31
N ASN A 282 18.82 -15.79 -2.11
CA ASN A 282 18.30 -16.88 -1.29
C ASN A 282 17.29 -16.33 -0.25
N SER A 283 16.82 -17.15 0.67
CA SER A 283 15.87 -16.74 1.71
C SER A 283 16.37 -15.67 2.67
N TYR A 284 17.67 -15.45 2.78
CA TYR A 284 18.32 -14.44 3.63
C TYR A 284 18.79 -13.22 2.84
N VAL A 285 18.88 -13.34 1.52
CA VAL A 285 19.38 -12.29 0.61
C VAL A 285 18.41 -12.17 -0.56
N THR A 286 17.48 -11.25 -0.47
CA THR A 286 16.42 -10.99 -1.44
C THR A 286 16.28 -9.49 -1.69
N PRO A 287 16.12 -9.01 -2.93
CA PRO A 287 15.94 -7.59 -3.20
C PRO A 287 14.63 -7.03 -2.61
N ILE A 288 14.62 -5.73 -2.30
CA ILE A 288 13.38 -4.98 -2.02
C ILE A 288 12.74 -4.53 -3.33
N CYS A 289 11.40 -4.54 -3.42
CA CYS A 289 10.73 -4.05 -4.62
C CYS A 289 10.78 -2.53 -4.72
N ILE A 290 10.98 -2.03 -5.93
CA ILE A 290 10.94 -0.61 -6.29
C ILE A 290 9.72 -0.37 -7.19
N ALA A 291 8.64 0.13 -6.62
CA ALA A 291 7.45 0.50 -7.37
C ALA A 291 7.67 1.79 -8.17
N ASP A 292 6.80 2.06 -9.13
CA ASP A 292 6.81 3.33 -9.85
C ASP A 292 6.52 4.51 -8.91
N LYS A 293 6.91 5.72 -9.33
CA LYS A 293 6.81 6.95 -8.54
C LYS A 293 5.41 7.15 -7.94
N GLU A 294 4.35 6.88 -8.71
CA GLU A 294 2.97 7.08 -8.28
C GLU A 294 2.59 6.08 -7.18
N TYR A 295 2.87 4.79 -7.41
CA TYR A 295 2.60 3.74 -6.43
C TYR A 295 3.43 3.88 -5.17
N THR A 296 4.71 4.24 -5.27
CA THR A 296 5.54 4.53 -4.10
C THR A 296 4.95 5.65 -3.25
N ASN A 297 4.34 6.69 -3.88
CA ASN A 297 3.62 7.73 -3.15
C ASN A 297 2.32 7.24 -2.50
N ILE A 298 1.58 6.37 -3.19
CA ILE A 298 0.34 5.76 -2.67
C ILE A 298 0.67 4.87 -1.48
N PHE A 299 1.65 3.99 -1.60
CA PHE A 299 2.08 3.08 -0.54
C PHE A 299 2.55 3.82 0.71
N LEU A 300 3.31 4.89 0.55
CA LEU A 300 3.71 5.73 1.68
C LEU A 300 2.50 6.29 2.44
N LYS A 301 1.38 6.58 1.75
CA LYS A 301 0.16 7.10 2.38
C LYS A 301 -0.69 6.03 3.10
N PHE A 302 -0.32 4.75 3.06
CA PHE A 302 -1.00 3.71 3.86
C PHE A 302 -0.81 3.91 5.37
N GLY A 303 -0.05 4.94 5.75
CA GLY A 303 -0.01 5.48 7.10
C GLY A 303 1.00 4.82 8.04
N SER A 304 1.62 3.71 7.67
CA SER A 304 2.71 3.11 8.45
C SER A 304 3.65 2.28 7.59
N GLY A 305 4.90 2.16 8.02
CA GLY A 305 5.91 1.31 7.39
C GLY A 305 6.83 0.68 8.41
N TYR A 306 7.64 -0.27 7.98
CA TYR A 306 8.67 -0.91 8.80
C TYR A 306 10.01 -0.26 8.55
N VAL A 307 10.76 -0.02 9.62
CA VAL A 307 12.17 0.37 9.60
C VAL A 307 12.98 -0.72 10.29
N SER A 308 14.19 -0.97 9.80
CA SER A 308 15.07 -2.00 10.36
C SER A 308 16.53 -1.56 10.36
N GLY A 309 17.32 -2.10 11.29
CA GLY A 309 18.73 -1.82 11.40
C GLY A 309 19.37 -2.28 12.69
N TRP A 310 20.68 -2.06 12.83
CA TRP A 310 21.49 -2.36 14.02
C TRP A 310 21.91 -1.09 14.76
N GLY A 311 21.13 -0.01 14.62
CA GLY A 311 21.42 1.26 15.27
C GLY A 311 21.38 1.22 16.78
N ARG A 312 21.62 2.40 17.39
CA ARG A 312 21.68 2.52 18.86
C ARG A 312 20.33 2.21 19.49
N VAL A 313 20.33 1.40 20.52
CA VAL A 313 19.15 0.94 21.25
C VAL A 313 18.53 2.00 22.16
N PHE A 314 19.24 3.09 22.44
CA PHE A 314 18.74 4.31 23.10
C PHE A 314 19.70 5.47 22.80
N HIS A 315 19.26 6.68 23.04
CA HIS A 315 20.09 7.88 22.82
C HIS A 315 21.42 7.76 23.54
N LYS A 316 22.53 7.81 22.78
CA LYS A 316 23.92 7.58 23.27
C LYS A 316 24.20 6.16 23.83
N GLY A 317 23.31 5.20 23.57
CA GLY A 317 23.47 3.81 23.96
C GLY A 317 24.40 3.00 23.03
N ARG A 318 24.56 1.69 23.33
CA ARG A 318 25.26 0.75 22.46
C ARG A 318 24.39 0.41 21.22
N SER A 319 25.04 -0.02 20.16
CA SER A 319 24.36 -0.57 18.97
C SER A 319 23.71 -1.93 19.27
N ALA A 320 22.64 -2.27 18.53
CA ALA A 320 22.05 -3.59 18.59
C ALA A 320 23.00 -4.64 17.99
N LEU A 321 23.03 -5.83 18.56
CA LEU A 321 23.78 -6.96 18.03
C LEU A 321 22.94 -7.73 17.01
N VAL A 322 21.69 -7.96 17.35
CA VAL A 322 20.68 -8.60 16.49
C VAL A 322 19.93 -7.54 15.73
N LEU A 323 19.60 -7.80 14.46
CA LEU A 323 18.78 -6.92 13.62
C LEU A 323 17.47 -6.58 14.33
N GLN A 324 17.17 -5.29 14.40
CA GLN A 324 15.95 -4.75 15.00
C GLN A 324 14.99 -4.26 13.94
N TYR A 325 13.71 -4.27 14.26
CA TYR A 325 12.70 -3.61 13.43
C TYR A 325 11.64 -2.90 14.26
N LEU A 326 11.01 -1.92 13.64
CA LEU A 326 9.94 -1.13 14.24
C LEU A 326 8.92 -0.75 13.16
N ARG A 327 7.65 -0.87 13.47
CA ARG A 327 6.59 -0.29 12.64
C ARG A 327 6.34 1.16 13.05
N VAL A 328 6.59 2.11 12.15
CA VAL A 328 6.47 3.55 12.40
C VAL A 328 5.29 4.15 11.62
N PRO A 329 4.44 4.95 12.28
CA PRO A 329 3.38 5.68 11.58
C PRO A 329 3.93 6.86 10.78
N LEU A 330 3.35 7.11 9.62
CA LEU A 330 3.61 8.32 8.84
C LEU A 330 3.09 9.55 9.61
N VAL A 331 3.89 10.59 9.68
CA VAL A 331 3.52 11.86 10.30
C VAL A 331 3.07 12.85 9.23
N ASP A 332 1.96 13.53 9.46
CA ASP A 332 1.49 14.57 8.54
C ASP A 332 2.52 15.68 8.39
N ARG A 333 2.56 16.30 7.18
CA ARG A 333 3.61 17.27 6.87
C ARG A 333 3.58 18.51 7.77
N ALA A 334 2.42 18.97 8.19
CA ALA A 334 2.31 20.17 9.03
C ALA A 334 2.87 19.90 10.43
N THR A 335 2.57 18.74 11.02
CA THR A 335 3.14 18.29 12.29
C THR A 335 4.65 18.06 12.17
N CYS A 336 5.11 17.42 11.09
CA CYS A 336 6.52 17.24 10.78
C CYS A 336 7.29 18.57 10.74
N LEU A 337 6.76 19.59 10.04
CA LEU A 337 7.38 20.91 9.96
C LEU A 337 7.43 21.64 11.31
N ARG A 338 6.44 21.45 12.18
CA ARG A 338 6.41 22.07 13.52
C ARG A 338 7.31 21.37 14.53
N SER A 339 7.68 20.11 14.28
CA SER A 339 8.47 19.31 15.23
C SER A 339 9.95 19.66 15.24
N THR A 340 10.45 20.38 14.24
CA THR A 340 11.88 20.70 14.09
C THR A 340 12.11 22.13 13.63
N LYS A 341 13.29 22.67 13.95
CA LYS A 341 13.78 23.97 13.44
C LYS A 341 14.51 23.83 12.10
N PHE A 342 14.84 22.62 11.69
CA PHE A 342 15.52 22.36 10.42
C PHE A 342 14.54 22.33 9.24
N THR A 343 15.05 22.66 8.07
CA THR A 343 14.24 22.67 6.86
C THR A 343 13.89 21.26 6.39
N ILE A 344 12.60 20.93 6.37
CA ILE A 344 12.09 19.69 5.78
C ILE A 344 11.72 19.94 4.31
N TYR A 345 12.52 19.41 3.39
CA TYR A 345 12.31 19.55 1.94
C TYR A 345 11.16 18.63 1.45
N ASN A 346 10.70 18.87 0.20
CA ASN A 346 9.63 18.06 -0.41
C ASN A 346 10.06 16.62 -0.77
N ASN A 347 11.35 16.35 -0.74
CA ASN A 347 11.96 15.04 -0.92
C ASN A 347 12.23 14.31 0.41
N MET A 348 11.64 14.80 1.50
CA MET A 348 11.68 14.20 2.83
C MET A 348 10.27 13.95 3.36
N PHE A 349 10.15 13.03 4.29
CA PHE A 349 8.95 12.83 5.12
C PHE A 349 9.36 12.45 6.53
N CYS A 350 8.42 12.61 7.48
CA CYS A 350 8.58 12.19 8.86
C CYS A 350 7.77 10.93 9.14
N ALA A 351 8.32 10.04 9.95
CA ALA A 351 7.58 8.93 10.55
C ALA A 351 8.07 8.72 11.99
N GLY A 352 7.21 8.20 12.86
CA GLY A 352 7.51 7.98 14.27
C GLY A 352 6.34 8.31 15.20
N PHE A 353 6.58 8.21 16.49
CA PHE A 353 5.56 8.35 17.54
C PHE A 353 5.67 9.71 18.25
N HIS A 354 4.54 10.36 18.48
CA HIS A 354 4.50 11.65 19.18
C HIS A 354 4.96 11.55 20.64
N GLU A 355 4.62 10.47 21.32
CA GLU A 355 4.96 10.27 22.73
C GLU A 355 6.44 9.97 22.96
N GLY A 356 7.20 9.72 21.89
CA GLY A 356 8.58 9.29 21.98
C GLY A 356 8.72 7.82 22.42
N GLY A 357 9.91 7.43 22.87
CA GLY A 357 10.20 6.08 23.34
C GLY A 357 10.39 5.02 22.23
N ARG A 358 10.08 5.36 20.96
CA ARG A 358 10.24 4.48 19.80
C ARG A 358 10.65 5.27 18.58
N ASP A 359 11.82 4.98 18.02
CA ASP A 359 12.34 5.64 16.80
C ASP A 359 13.52 4.85 16.20
N SER A 360 13.86 5.12 14.94
CA SER A 360 15.15 4.78 14.35
C SER A 360 16.25 5.70 14.93
N CYS A 361 17.48 5.20 15.05
CA CYS A 361 18.54 5.93 15.71
C CYS A 361 19.86 5.89 14.92
N GLN A 362 20.94 6.45 15.48
CA GLN A 362 22.28 6.41 14.91
C GLN A 362 22.73 4.97 14.66
N GLY A 363 23.15 4.65 13.43
CA GLY A 363 23.51 3.32 12.97
C GLY A 363 22.46 2.68 12.08
N ASP A 364 21.20 3.18 12.11
CA ASP A 364 20.15 2.78 11.17
C ASP A 364 20.16 3.61 9.87
N SER A 365 20.93 4.72 9.84
CA SER A 365 21.09 5.61 8.68
C SER A 365 21.35 4.82 7.40
N GLY A 366 20.66 5.17 6.33
CA GLY A 366 20.74 4.47 5.04
C GLY A 366 19.89 3.21 4.95
N GLY A 367 19.40 2.69 6.08
CA GLY A 367 18.48 1.56 6.12
C GLY A 367 17.11 1.87 5.53
N PRO A 368 16.30 0.83 5.27
CA PRO A 368 15.02 0.95 4.62
C PRO A 368 13.89 1.46 5.52
N HIS A 369 12.98 2.24 4.93
CA HIS A 369 11.59 2.34 5.33
C HIS A 369 10.76 1.61 4.29
N VAL A 370 10.01 0.59 4.71
CA VAL A 370 9.33 -0.38 3.86
C VAL A 370 7.84 -0.34 4.11
N THR A 371 7.05 -0.33 3.05
CA THR A 371 5.60 -0.52 3.13
C THR A 371 5.24 -1.88 2.55
N GLU A 372 4.53 -2.69 3.31
CA GLU A 372 4.02 -3.99 2.87
C GLU A 372 2.64 -3.82 2.23
N VAL A 373 2.46 -4.44 1.07
CA VAL A 373 1.23 -4.44 0.28
C VAL A 373 0.93 -5.88 -0.09
N GLU A 374 -0.12 -6.46 0.49
CA GLU A 374 -0.58 -7.85 0.24
C GLU A 374 0.59 -8.88 0.25
N GLY A 375 1.45 -8.78 1.26
CA GLY A 375 2.59 -9.70 1.44
C GLY A 375 3.81 -9.41 0.56
N THR A 376 3.80 -8.32 -0.22
CA THR A 376 4.96 -7.83 -0.98
C THR A 376 5.47 -6.53 -0.37
N SER A 377 6.77 -6.45 -0.10
CA SER A 377 7.41 -5.30 0.53
C SER A 377 8.03 -4.35 -0.50
N PHE A 378 7.74 -3.06 -0.37
CA PHE A 378 8.21 -2.00 -1.26
C PHE A 378 9.02 -0.95 -0.50
N LEU A 379 10.13 -0.50 -1.09
CA LEU A 379 10.93 0.58 -0.54
C LEU A 379 10.22 1.93 -0.72
N THR A 380 9.86 2.57 0.37
CA THR A 380 9.14 3.86 0.37
C THR A 380 9.98 5.00 0.92
N GLY A 381 10.99 4.70 1.74
CA GLY A 381 11.91 5.67 2.31
C GLY A 381 13.29 5.11 2.61
N ILE A 382 14.24 6.01 2.90
CA ILE A 382 15.58 5.69 3.40
C ILE A 382 15.77 6.49 4.68
N ILE A 383 16.22 5.84 5.76
CA ILE A 383 16.51 6.49 7.04
C ILE A 383 17.63 7.51 6.81
N SER A 384 17.38 8.77 7.09
CA SER A 384 18.32 9.86 6.83
C SER A 384 18.85 10.49 8.10
N TRP A 385 17.99 11.09 8.91
CA TRP A 385 18.40 11.76 10.15
C TRP A 385 17.23 11.92 11.14
N GLY A 386 17.53 12.33 12.36
CA GLY A 386 16.57 12.70 13.39
C GLY A 386 17.21 13.55 14.45
N GLU A 387 16.43 14.41 15.10
CA GLU A 387 16.84 15.13 16.29
C GLU A 387 16.56 14.25 17.51
N GLU A 388 17.61 13.84 18.25
CA GLU A 388 17.49 13.12 19.52
C GLU A 388 16.51 11.94 19.46
N CYS A 389 17.05 10.75 19.14
CA CYS A 389 16.25 9.52 18.94
C CYS A 389 15.19 9.32 20.02
N ALA A 390 13.95 9.09 19.61
CA ALA A 390 12.80 8.77 20.45
C ALA A 390 12.38 9.84 21.48
N MET A 391 12.74 11.10 21.30
CA MET A 391 12.22 12.18 22.14
C MET A 391 10.76 12.52 21.80
N LYS A 392 10.00 12.85 22.84
CA LYS A 392 8.61 13.31 22.68
C LYS A 392 8.52 14.51 21.76
N GLY A 393 7.63 14.42 20.76
CA GLY A 393 7.41 15.46 19.76
C GLY A 393 8.50 15.59 18.69
N LYS A 394 9.47 14.65 18.65
CA LYS A 394 10.48 14.52 17.59
C LYS A 394 10.21 13.26 16.77
N TYR A 395 10.58 13.29 15.50
CA TYR A 395 10.32 12.21 14.56
C TYR A 395 11.55 11.90 13.72
N GLY A 396 11.67 10.66 13.27
CA GLY A 396 12.64 10.27 12.25
C GLY A 396 12.33 10.96 10.92
N ILE A 397 13.38 11.41 10.22
CA ILE A 397 13.27 12.02 8.90
C ILE A 397 13.88 11.09 7.86
N TYR A 398 13.14 10.86 6.80
CA TYR A 398 13.42 9.89 5.76
C TYR A 398 13.51 10.55 4.40
N THR A 399 14.43 10.08 3.57
CA THR A 399 14.46 10.42 2.14
C THR A 399 13.27 9.76 1.45
N LYS A 400 12.46 10.55 0.75
CA LYS A 400 11.23 10.10 0.07
C LYS A 400 11.57 9.41 -1.27
N VAL A 401 11.59 8.07 -1.28
CA VAL A 401 12.05 7.25 -2.43
C VAL A 401 11.29 7.54 -3.72
N SER A 402 9.99 7.87 -3.64
CA SER A 402 9.18 8.20 -4.83
C SER A 402 9.74 9.34 -5.69
N ARG A 403 10.60 10.19 -5.12
CA ARG A 403 11.29 11.27 -5.86
C ARG A 403 12.47 10.78 -6.68
N TYR A 404 12.94 9.55 -6.42
CA TYR A 404 14.20 9.02 -6.96
C TYR A 404 14.02 7.73 -7.75
N VAL A 405 12.81 7.18 -7.85
CA VAL A 405 12.51 5.91 -8.53
C VAL A 405 13.10 5.88 -9.94
N ASN A 406 12.84 6.90 -10.76
CA ASN A 406 13.36 6.95 -12.13
C ASN A 406 14.90 6.97 -12.17
N TRP A 407 15.54 7.66 -11.22
CA TRP A 407 16.99 7.70 -11.11
C TRP A 407 17.54 6.34 -10.66
N ILE A 408 16.91 5.67 -9.69
CA ILE A 408 17.27 4.32 -9.24
C ILE A 408 17.16 3.36 -10.42
N LYS A 409 15.99 3.24 -11.05
CA LYS A 409 15.74 2.32 -12.18
C LYS A 409 16.74 2.54 -13.32
N HIS A 410 16.94 3.80 -13.73
CA HIS A 410 17.90 4.13 -14.79
C HIS A 410 19.34 3.71 -14.47
N LYS A 411 19.82 3.92 -13.23
CA LYS A 411 21.19 3.60 -12.82
C LYS A 411 21.41 2.12 -12.59
N THR A 412 20.42 1.43 -12.06
CA THR A 412 20.52 -0.01 -11.73
C THR A 412 20.01 -0.91 -12.84
N LYS A 413 19.47 -0.35 -13.93
CA LYS A 413 18.86 -1.04 -15.08
C LYS A 413 17.65 -1.92 -14.68
N LEU A 414 16.92 -1.53 -13.63
CA LEU A 414 15.61 -2.12 -13.33
C LEU A 414 14.58 -1.63 -14.37
N THR A 415 13.68 -2.51 -14.76
CA THR A 415 12.61 -2.24 -15.73
C THR A 415 11.35 -1.65 -15.05
#